data_a15ea67348f3436d66d10dd5954d4071
#
_entry.id   a15ea67348f3436d66d10dd5954d4071
#
_cell.length_a   1.000
_cell.length_b   1.000
_cell.length_c   1.000
_cell.angle_alpha   90.00
_cell.angle_beta   90.00
_cell.angle_gamma   90.00
#
_symmetry.space_group_name_H-M   'P 1'
#
loop_
_entity.id
_entity.type
_entity.pdbx_description
1 polymer ?
#
loop_
_entity_poly.entity_id
_entity_poly.type
_entity_poly.pdbx_seq_one_letter_code
_entity_poly.pdbx_strand_id
1 'polypeptide(L)'
;MLCVGAVPHVRASAQIDPRTALLERAAFDALNRGQARLAADAFREAIAADPKNARLHLGAGMAAALERRDADAKDALERALALDRTLTAARMLLGQIQYRMGDRIGAVRTYEAILAETPENAEVHATLARWRREADLHDRMQQTVGSHFTVAFEGPEEAALAAGALEALDRAYWRIGELLGTFPSDPILVVLYTREQFRDITRSPAWAAGAYDGTIRVPVHGALDNPAELERVLSHEFTHALIRTLAARGVPAWLNEGLASALETPAPDSTELAGTGGGAVPLGALVSGFGRFSGLEAQRAYATSALAARRLLDQAGGFAVANLLRDLGHGEDFDAAFLHRIQRSFADFQTSIF
;
A
#
# COMPACT_ATOMS: atom_id res chain seq x y z
N MET A 1 60.31 -17.62 -41.71
CA MET A 1 59.91 -17.26 -40.38
C MET A 1 59.00 -16.05 -40.47
N LEU A 2 57.71 -16.27 -40.60
CA LEU A 2 56.71 -15.23 -40.81
C LEU A 2 56.01 -14.96 -39.47
N CYS A 3 56.21 -13.75 -38.89
CA CYS A 3 55.47 -13.27 -37.71
C CYS A 3 54.07 -12.84 -38.15
N VAL A 4 53.08 -13.60 -37.71
CA VAL A 4 51.66 -13.18 -37.79
C VAL A 4 51.36 -12.29 -36.59
N GLY A 5 51.21 -10.99 -36.87
CA GLY A 5 50.82 -10.01 -35.85
C GLY A 5 49.35 -10.25 -35.43
N ALA A 6 49.11 -10.42 -34.15
CA ALA A 6 47.79 -10.46 -33.54
C ALA A 6 47.16 -9.05 -33.63
N VAL A 7 46.05 -8.91 -34.35
CA VAL A 7 45.21 -7.72 -34.34
C VAL A 7 44.42 -7.69 -33.06
N PRO A 8 44.49 -6.61 -32.25
CA PRO A 8 43.67 -6.52 -31.07
C PRO A 8 42.20 -6.32 -31.48
N HIS A 9 41.33 -7.25 -31.04
CA HIS A 9 39.88 -7.07 -31.16
C HIS A 9 39.47 -5.89 -30.28
N VAL A 10 39.29 -4.75 -30.90
CA VAL A 10 38.56 -3.64 -30.28
C VAL A 10 37.14 -4.13 -29.99
N ARG A 11 36.81 -4.31 -28.71
CA ARG A 11 35.42 -4.52 -28.30
C ARG A 11 34.62 -3.31 -28.79
N ALA A 12 33.79 -3.51 -29.80
CA ALA A 12 32.82 -2.54 -30.22
C ALA A 12 31.92 -2.22 -28.96
N SER A 13 31.98 -0.98 -28.49
CA SER A 13 30.98 -0.46 -27.57
C SER A 13 29.64 -0.63 -28.26
N ALA A 14 28.75 -1.41 -27.71
CA ALA A 14 27.39 -1.58 -28.24
C ALA A 14 26.76 -0.19 -28.32
N GLN A 15 26.57 0.28 -29.55
CA GLN A 15 25.87 1.53 -29.83
C GLN A 15 24.42 1.31 -29.37
N ILE A 16 24.02 2.00 -28.30
CA ILE A 16 22.63 1.95 -27.82
C ILE A 16 21.76 2.45 -28.98
N ASP A 17 20.77 1.64 -29.37
CA ASP A 17 19.79 2.03 -30.39
C ASP A 17 19.12 3.35 -29.94
N PRO A 18 19.15 4.42 -30.76
CA PRO A 18 18.55 5.70 -30.42
C PRO A 18 17.07 5.59 -30.01
N ARG A 19 16.34 4.63 -30.54
CA ARG A 19 14.95 4.35 -30.18
C ARG A 19 14.85 3.84 -28.74
N THR A 20 15.71 2.92 -28.34
CA THR A 20 15.76 2.38 -26.98
C THR A 20 16.08 3.48 -25.98
N ALA A 21 17.04 4.37 -26.30
CA ALA A 21 17.38 5.51 -25.44
C ALA A 21 16.21 6.50 -25.26
N LEU A 22 15.43 6.73 -26.32
CA LEU A 22 14.23 7.58 -26.24
C LEU A 22 13.14 6.93 -25.38
N LEU A 23 12.90 5.63 -25.52
CA LEU A 23 11.94 4.88 -24.71
C LEU A 23 12.35 4.85 -23.23
N GLU A 24 13.64 4.59 -22.96
CA GLU A 24 14.19 4.64 -21.59
C GLU A 24 13.94 6.00 -20.94
N ARG A 25 14.26 7.08 -21.65
CA ARG A 25 14.05 8.44 -21.16
C ARG A 25 12.57 8.72 -20.90
N ALA A 26 11.70 8.39 -21.85
CA ALA A 26 10.25 8.59 -21.69
C ALA A 26 9.68 7.80 -20.49
N ALA A 27 10.18 6.57 -20.29
CA ALA A 27 9.77 5.71 -19.18
C ALA A 27 10.18 6.28 -17.83
N PHE A 28 11.43 6.75 -17.66
CA PHE A 28 11.88 7.39 -16.43
C PHE A 28 11.20 8.74 -16.20
N ASP A 29 10.94 9.53 -17.24
CA ASP A 29 10.18 10.77 -17.14
C ASP A 29 8.74 10.52 -16.69
N ALA A 30 8.10 9.43 -17.13
CA ALA A 30 6.78 9.02 -16.68
C ALA A 30 6.80 8.56 -15.21
N LEU A 31 7.84 7.79 -14.80
CA LEU A 31 8.04 7.42 -13.39
C LEU A 31 8.17 8.65 -12.48
N ASN A 32 8.99 9.61 -12.86
CA ASN A 32 9.21 10.84 -12.09
C ASN A 32 7.93 11.68 -11.93
N ARG A 33 7.00 11.54 -12.87
CA ARG A 33 5.67 12.18 -12.81
C ARG A 33 4.62 11.33 -12.10
N GLY A 34 4.98 10.15 -11.57
CA GLY A 34 4.05 9.22 -10.92
C GLY A 34 3.11 8.49 -11.88
N GLN A 35 3.36 8.56 -13.19
CA GLN A 35 2.56 7.93 -14.25
C GLN A 35 3.00 6.47 -14.42
N ALA A 36 2.79 5.64 -13.39
CA ALA A 36 3.36 4.30 -13.29
C ALA A 36 2.97 3.39 -14.46
N ARG A 37 1.70 3.45 -14.93
CA ARG A 37 1.23 2.65 -16.07
C ARG A 37 1.94 3.03 -17.36
N LEU A 38 2.02 4.33 -17.65
CA LEU A 38 2.72 4.82 -18.84
C LEU A 38 4.20 4.43 -18.82
N ALA A 39 4.83 4.52 -17.64
CA ALA A 39 6.20 4.06 -17.42
C ALA A 39 6.34 2.55 -17.67
N ALA A 40 5.43 1.72 -17.15
CA ALA A 40 5.45 0.28 -17.34
C ALA A 40 5.34 -0.12 -18.82
N ASP A 41 4.46 0.54 -19.58
CA ASP A 41 4.32 0.30 -21.02
C ASP A 41 5.59 0.68 -21.77
N ALA A 42 6.16 1.85 -21.50
CA ALA A 42 7.40 2.31 -22.12
C ALA A 42 8.62 1.43 -21.76
N PHE A 43 8.72 0.96 -20.49
CA PHE A 43 9.77 0.00 -20.11
C PHE A 43 9.59 -1.34 -20.81
N ARG A 44 8.36 -1.82 -20.99
CA ARG A 44 8.11 -3.07 -21.73
C ARG A 44 8.60 -2.99 -23.17
N GLU A 45 8.33 -1.88 -23.86
CA GLU A 45 8.83 -1.66 -25.22
C GLU A 45 10.36 -1.54 -25.26
N ALA A 46 10.95 -0.81 -24.30
CA ALA A 46 12.41 -0.67 -24.23
C ALA A 46 13.11 -2.00 -23.93
N ILE A 47 12.57 -2.83 -23.02
CA ILE A 47 13.08 -4.16 -22.70
C ILE A 47 12.99 -5.10 -23.91
N ALA A 48 11.93 -4.99 -24.72
CA ALA A 48 11.81 -5.79 -25.95
C ALA A 48 12.94 -5.45 -26.96
N ALA A 49 13.40 -4.20 -26.99
CA ALA A 49 14.50 -3.74 -27.81
C ALA A 49 15.89 -4.06 -27.23
N ASP A 50 16.06 -3.95 -25.92
CA ASP A 50 17.31 -4.26 -25.20
C ASP A 50 17.06 -5.07 -23.92
N PRO A 51 16.86 -6.39 -24.02
CA PRO A 51 16.50 -7.24 -22.90
C PRO A 51 17.64 -7.48 -21.90
N LYS A 52 18.87 -7.05 -22.20
CA LYS A 52 20.04 -7.19 -21.33
C LYS A 52 20.38 -5.91 -20.57
N ASN A 53 19.61 -4.86 -20.72
CA ASN A 53 19.81 -3.63 -20.00
C ASN A 53 19.20 -3.71 -18.59
N ALA A 54 20.04 -3.87 -17.59
CA ALA A 54 19.64 -4.00 -16.20
C ALA A 54 18.81 -2.80 -15.69
N ARG A 55 19.12 -1.58 -16.19
CA ARG A 55 18.40 -0.36 -15.80
C ARG A 55 16.94 -0.36 -16.25
N LEU A 56 16.64 -0.93 -17.41
CA LEU A 56 15.26 -1.05 -17.90
C LEU A 56 14.45 -1.98 -17.00
N HIS A 57 15.04 -3.10 -16.58
CA HIS A 57 14.39 -4.02 -15.64
C HIS A 57 14.22 -3.39 -14.24
N LEU A 58 15.19 -2.59 -13.77
CA LEU A 58 15.02 -1.80 -12.56
C LEU A 58 13.84 -0.82 -12.68
N GLY A 59 13.77 -0.08 -13.78
CA GLY A 59 12.67 0.85 -14.03
C GLY A 59 11.31 0.17 -14.12
N ALA A 60 11.23 -0.98 -14.78
CA ALA A 60 10.02 -1.80 -14.83
C ALA A 60 9.60 -2.28 -13.42
N GLY A 61 10.57 -2.70 -12.58
CA GLY A 61 10.34 -3.05 -11.19
C GLY A 61 9.83 -1.87 -10.36
N MET A 62 10.39 -0.67 -10.58
CA MET A 62 9.91 0.56 -9.92
C MET A 62 8.48 0.90 -10.34
N ALA A 63 8.16 0.81 -11.63
CA ALA A 63 6.81 1.05 -12.14
C ALA A 63 5.80 0.04 -11.55
N ALA A 64 6.14 -1.24 -11.55
CA ALA A 64 5.32 -2.29 -10.94
C ALA A 64 5.12 -2.08 -9.43
N ALA A 65 6.16 -1.65 -8.71
CA ALA A 65 6.08 -1.35 -7.28
C ALA A 65 5.14 -0.17 -6.97
N LEU A 66 5.16 0.87 -7.80
CA LEU A 66 4.21 1.99 -7.69
C LEU A 66 2.77 1.55 -7.97
N GLU A 67 2.59 0.58 -8.86
CA GLU A 67 1.30 -0.01 -9.16
C GLU A 67 0.86 -1.09 -8.14
N ARG A 68 1.65 -1.32 -7.09
CA ARG A 68 1.41 -2.38 -6.08
C ARG A 68 1.34 -3.80 -6.68
N ARG A 69 1.91 -4.01 -7.86
CA ARG A 69 2.10 -5.33 -8.47
C ARG A 69 3.41 -5.93 -7.95
N ASP A 70 3.38 -6.35 -6.68
CA ASP A 70 4.57 -6.73 -5.93
C ASP A 70 5.28 -7.96 -6.50
N ALA A 71 4.54 -8.93 -7.04
CA ALA A 71 5.11 -10.09 -7.71
C ALA A 71 5.88 -9.69 -8.99
N ASP A 72 5.26 -8.87 -9.85
CA ASP A 72 5.90 -8.38 -11.06
C ASP A 72 7.11 -7.49 -10.75
N ALA A 73 7.03 -6.68 -9.69
CA ALA A 73 8.13 -5.85 -9.22
C ALA A 73 9.31 -6.72 -8.78
N LYS A 74 9.06 -7.77 -7.99
CA LYS A 74 10.08 -8.73 -7.55
C LYS A 74 10.78 -9.37 -8.74
N ASP A 75 10.02 -9.93 -9.69
CA ASP A 75 10.57 -10.60 -10.88
C ASP A 75 11.44 -9.66 -11.72
N ALA A 76 10.98 -8.42 -11.94
CA ALA A 76 11.74 -7.42 -12.68
C ALA A 76 13.03 -7.02 -11.95
N LEU A 77 12.99 -6.83 -10.64
CA LEU A 77 14.16 -6.47 -9.83
C LEU A 77 15.17 -7.62 -9.74
N GLU A 78 14.71 -8.86 -9.60
CA GLU A 78 15.57 -10.04 -9.65
C GLU A 78 16.27 -10.17 -11.02
N ARG A 79 15.54 -9.87 -12.11
CA ARG A 79 16.12 -9.82 -13.44
C ARG A 79 17.16 -8.72 -13.58
N ALA A 80 16.89 -7.52 -13.06
CA ALA A 80 17.86 -6.43 -13.03
C ALA A 80 19.15 -6.84 -12.31
N LEU A 81 19.04 -7.47 -11.14
CA LEU A 81 20.17 -7.93 -10.33
C LEU A 81 20.91 -9.12 -10.94
N ALA A 82 20.23 -9.97 -11.72
CA ALA A 82 20.88 -11.04 -12.48
C ALA A 82 21.78 -10.48 -13.61
N LEU A 83 21.40 -9.33 -14.18
CA LEU A 83 22.14 -8.64 -15.22
C LEU A 83 23.25 -7.74 -14.66
N ASP A 84 22.97 -7.05 -13.54
CA ASP A 84 23.93 -6.20 -12.85
C ASP A 84 23.73 -6.28 -11.33
N ARG A 85 24.61 -7.03 -10.68
CA ARG A 85 24.59 -7.24 -9.21
C ARG A 85 24.93 -5.99 -8.41
N THR A 86 25.48 -4.97 -9.02
CA THR A 86 25.91 -3.73 -8.34
C THR A 86 24.79 -2.71 -8.16
N LEU A 87 23.59 -2.97 -8.71
CA LEU A 87 22.43 -2.07 -8.61
C LEU A 87 21.86 -2.05 -7.19
N THR A 88 22.47 -1.27 -6.30
CA THR A 88 22.02 -1.11 -4.91
C THR A 88 20.55 -0.66 -4.83
N ALA A 89 20.11 0.24 -5.72
CA ALA A 89 18.71 0.68 -5.77
C ALA A 89 17.73 -0.49 -6.05
N ALA A 90 18.09 -1.40 -6.96
CA ALA A 90 17.29 -2.59 -7.23
C ALA A 90 17.23 -3.50 -6.01
N ARG A 91 18.36 -3.69 -5.31
CA ARG A 91 18.45 -4.53 -4.11
C ARG A 91 17.66 -3.94 -2.94
N MET A 92 17.74 -2.61 -2.72
CA MET A 92 16.94 -1.94 -1.70
C MET A 92 15.44 -2.09 -1.96
N LEU A 93 15.00 -1.84 -3.20
CA LEU A 93 13.59 -1.98 -3.55
C LEU A 93 13.14 -3.44 -3.46
N LEU A 94 13.96 -4.41 -3.90
CA LEU A 94 13.66 -5.83 -3.78
C LEU A 94 13.41 -6.25 -2.33
N GLY A 95 14.27 -5.84 -1.41
CA GLY A 95 14.10 -6.15 0.01
C GLY A 95 12.81 -5.55 0.59
N GLN A 96 12.44 -4.33 0.19
CA GLN A 96 11.17 -3.72 0.59
C GLN A 96 9.96 -4.48 0.02
N ILE A 97 10.04 -4.94 -1.24
CA ILE A 97 8.99 -5.76 -1.87
C ILE A 97 8.86 -7.10 -1.16
N GLN A 98 9.97 -7.80 -0.92
CA GLN A 98 9.99 -9.08 -0.19
C GLN A 98 9.34 -8.94 1.20
N TYR A 99 9.71 -7.89 1.95
CA TYR A 99 9.12 -7.61 3.25
C TYR A 99 7.60 -7.38 3.15
N ARG A 100 7.16 -6.59 2.17
CA ARG A 100 5.74 -6.31 1.92
C ARG A 100 4.94 -7.54 1.49
N MET A 101 5.58 -8.49 0.81
CA MET A 101 5.01 -9.80 0.43
C MET A 101 5.03 -10.81 1.59
N GLY A 102 5.58 -10.46 2.76
CA GLY A 102 5.70 -11.36 3.91
C GLY A 102 6.95 -12.24 3.90
N ASP A 103 7.79 -12.17 2.87
CA ASP A 103 9.10 -12.85 2.82
C ASP A 103 10.13 -12.09 3.66
N ARG A 104 9.96 -12.16 4.98
CA ARG A 104 10.84 -11.46 5.94
C ARG A 104 12.28 -11.97 5.90
N ILE A 105 12.46 -13.28 5.70
CA ILE A 105 13.78 -13.90 5.62
C ILE A 105 14.52 -13.42 4.38
N GLY A 106 13.86 -13.42 3.22
CA GLY A 106 14.41 -12.90 1.97
C GLY A 106 14.76 -11.43 2.08
N ALA A 107 13.88 -10.61 2.66
CA ALA A 107 14.10 -9.19 2.86
C ALA A 107 15.35 -8.89 3.72
N VAL A 108 15.50 -9.59 4.84
CA VAL A 108 16.68 -9.46 5.72
C VAL A 108 17.96 -9.85 4.98
N ARG A 109 17.98 -11.00 4.30
CA ARG A 109 19.15 -11.43 3.50
C ARG A 109 19.52 -10.42 2.43
N THR A 110 18.52 -9.85 1.74
CA THR A 110 18.74 -8.87 0.70
C THR A 110 19.39 -7.60 1.24
N TYR A 111 18.96 -7.14 2.42
CA TYR A 111 19.54 -5.96 3.07
C TYR A 111 20.90 -6.24 3.71
N GLU A 112 21.14 -7.43 4.25
CA GLU A 112 22.47 -7.85 4.74
C GLU A 112 23.50 -7.88 3.60
N ALA A 113 23.10 -8.30 2.41
CA ALA A 113 23.96 -8.27 1.24
C ALA A 113 24.34 -6.83 0.82
N ILE A 114 23.48 -5.82 1.05
CA ILE A 114 23.83 -4.42 0.85
C ILE A 114 24.90 -3.99 1.85
N LEU A 115 24.77 -4.34 3.13
CA LEU A 115 25.75 -3.97 4.16
C LEU A 115 27.10 -4.65 3.96
N ALA A 116 27.13 -5.83 3.35
CA ALA A 116 28.40 -6.48 2.98
C ALA A 116 29.21 -5.66 1.95
N GLU A 117 28.54 -4.92 1.07
CA GLU A 117 29.17 -4.06 0.07
C GLU A 117 29.31 -2.61 0.53
N THR A 118 28.37 -2.12 1.34
CA THR A 118 28.33 -0.74 1.87
C THR A 118 28.02 -0.75 3.37
N PRO A 119 29.02 -1.06 4.22
CA PRO A 119 28.83 -1.21 5.66
C PRO A 119 28.33 0.07 6.36
N GLU A 120 28.58 1.24 5.80
CA GLU A 120 28.21 2.54 6.35
C GLU A 120 26.78 2.97 6.05
N ASN A 121 25.99 2.17 5.35
CA ASN A 121 24.63 2.57 4.94
C ASN A 121 23.67 2.61 6.14
N ALA A 122 23.53 3.81 6.72
CA ALA A 122 22.73 4.05 7.91
C ALA A 122 21.24 3.72 7.71
N GLU A 123 20.68 3.95 6.51
CA GLU A 123 19.28 3.64 6.21
C GLU A 123 19.03 2.13 6.24
N VAL A 124 19.94 1.35 5.64
CA VAL A 124 19.85 -0.12 5.63
C VAL A 124 20.01 -0.66 7.04
N HIS A 125 20.96 -0.15 7.84
CA HIS A 125 21.10 -0.51 9.25
C HIS A 125 19.83 -0.27 10.06
N ALA A 126 19.25 0.93 9.94
CA ALA A 126 18.03 1.30 10.67
C ALA A 126 16.84 0.39 10.27
N THR A 127 16.74 0.06 8.97
CA THR A 127 15.67 -0.80 8.45
C THR A 127 15.84 -2.22 8.94
N LEU A 128 17.04 -2.81 8.87
CA LEU A 128 17.32 -4.14 9.39
C LEU A 128 17.08 -4.25 10.90
N ALA A 129 17.52 -3.25 11.66
CA ALA A 129 17.30 -3.23 13.10
C ALA A 129 15.79 -3.22 13.43
N ARG A 130 14.98 -2.51 12.65
CA ARG A 130 13.52 -2.51 12.80
C ARG A 130 12.91 -3.88 12.45
N TRP A 131 13.26 -4.45 11.30
CA TRP A 131 12.75 -5.75 10.86
C TRP A 131 13.12 -6.89 11.83
N ARG A 132 14.32 -6.85 12.38
CA ARG A 132 14.75 -7.82 13.40
C ARG A 132 13.95 -7.67 14.70
N ARG A 133 13.75 -6.44 15.18
CA ARG A 133 12.90 -6.20 16.36
C ARG A 133 11.46 -6.68 16.14
N GLU A 134 10.91 -6.45 14.95
CA GLU A 134 9.57 -6.94 14.61
C GLU A 134 9.54 -8.48 14.57
N ALA A 135 10.52 -9.13 13.98
CA ALA A 135 10.64 -10.59 13.96
C ALA A 135 10.75 -11.16 15.38
N ASP A 136 11.69 -10.64 16.20
CA ASP A 136 11.88 -11.04 17.60
C ASP A 136 10.62 -10.86 18.44
N LEU A 137 9.83 -9.83 18.14
CA LEU A 137 8.54 -9.59 18.80
C LEU A 137 7.52 -10.63 18.35
N HIS A 138 7.37 -10.87 17.05
CA HIS A 138 6.43 -11.85 16.52
C HIS A 138 6.72 -13.27 16.98
N ASP A 139 8.00 -13.66 17.15
CA ASP A 139 8.40 -14.98 17.64
C ASP A 139 7.93 -15.23 19.09
N ARG A 140 7.65 -14.18 19.85
CA ARG A 140 7.13 -14.26 21.23
C ARG A 140 5.61 -14.13 21.32
N MET A 141 4.96 -13.73 20.24
CA MET A 141 3.52 -13.56 20.22
C MET A 141 2.79 -14.88 20.22
N GLN A 142 1.72 -14.93 20.99
CA GLN A 142 0.71 -15.97 20.89
C GLN A 142 -0.24 -15.64 19.75
N GLN A 143 -0.96 -16.63 19.26
CA GLN A 143 -1.92 -16.45 18.16
C GLN A 143 -3.26 -17.10 18.51
N THR A 144 -4.34 -16.36 18.23
CA THR A 144 -5.69 -16.91 18.18
C THR A 144 -6.10 -16.99 16.71
N VAL A 145 -6.41 -18.19 16.24
CA VAL A 145 -6.73 -18.46 14.84
C VAL A 145 -8.24 -18.58 14.68
N GLY A 146 -8.83 -17.75 13.81
CA GLY A 146 -10.22 -17.83 13.36
C GLY A 146 -10.32 -18.27 11.91
N SER A 147 -11.55 -18.23 11.38
CA SER A 147 -11.82 -18.65 9.99
C SER A 147 -11.27 -17.65 8.95
N HIS A 148 -11.29 -16.34 9.27
CA HIS A 148 -10.94 -15.27 8.34
C HIS A 148 -9.76 -14.43 8.83
N PHE A 149 -9.38 -14.57 10.10
CA PHE A 149 -8.32 -13.78 10.73
C PHE A 149 -7.46 -14.65 11.64
N THR A 150 -6.20 -14.25 11.76
CA THR A 150 -5.29 -14.71 12.80
C THR A 150 -4.87 -13.51 13.61
N VAL A 151 -5.16 -13.49 14.91
CA VAL A 151 -4.80 -12.40 15.81
C VAL A 151 -3.57 -12.79 16.61
N ALA A 152 -2.48 -12.05 16.43
CA ALA A 152 -1.23 -12.19 17.18
C ALA A 152 -1.15 -11.14 18.30
N PHE A 153 -0.71 -11.52 19.50
CA PHE A 153 -0.66 -10.70 20.71
C PHE A 153 0.45 -11.16 21.66
N GLU A 154 0.89 -10.29 22.57
CA GLU A 154 1.98 -10.57 23.50
C GLU A 154 1.45 -10.85 24.91
N GLY A 155 1.58 -12.11 25.34
CA GLY A 155 1.28 -12.53 26.73
C GLY A 155 -0.18 -12.93 26.99
N PRO A 156 -0.41 -13.62 28.11
CA PRO A 156 -1.72 -14.17 28.44
C PRO A 156 -2.76 -13.11 28.84
N GLU A 157 -2.33 -11.94 29.28
CA GLU A 157 -3.22 -10.84 29.70
C GLU A 157 -4.00 -10.27 28.51
N GLU A 158 -3.47 -10.38 27.29
CA GLU A 158 -4.09 -9.92 26.06
C GLU A 158 -4.96 -10.98 25.36
N ALA A 159 -5.03 -12.21 25.88
CA ALA A 159 -5.81 -13.29 25.26
C ALA A 159 -7.31 -12.97 25.16
N ALA A 160 -7.89 -12.35 26.17
CA ALA A 160 -9.30 -11.91 26.15
C ALA A 160 -9.52 -10.79 25.12
N LEU A 161 -8.55 -9.87 24.98
CA LEU A 161 -8.57 -8.81 24.00
C LEU A 161 -8.47 -9.38 22.57
N ALA A 162 -7.60 -10.36 22.36
CA ALA A 162 -7.44 -11.03 21.08
C ALA A 162 -8.72 -11.78 20.66
N ALA A 163 -9.39 -12.43 21.62
CA ALA A 163 -10.69 -13.07 21.36
C ALA A 163 -11.76 -12.04 20.97
N GLY A 164 -11.87 -10.94 21.73
CA GLY A 164 -12.78 -9.83 21.40
C GLY A 164 -12.48 -9.17 20.06
N ALA A 165 -11.20 -9.01 19.71
CA ALA A 165 -10.78 -8.50 18.42
C ALA A 165 -11.20 -9.45 17.27
N LEU A 166 -11.04 -10.75 17.45
CA LEU A 166 -11.45 -11.75 16.48
C LEU A 166 -12.97 -11.71 16.24
N GLU A 167 -13.76 -11.64 17.30
CA GLU A 167 -15.22 -11.50 17.18
C GLU A 167 -15.65 -10.21 16.48
N ALA A 168 -15.01 -9.09 16.80
CA ALA A 168 -15.26 -7.80 16.15
C ALA A 168 -14.92 -7.83 14.66
N LEU A 169 -13.79 -8.44 14.30
CA LEU A 169 -13.36 -8.63 12.92
C LEU A 169 -14.29 -9.56 12.14
N ASP A 170 -14.77 -10.64 12.73
CA ASP A 170 -15.73 -11.53 12.07
C ASP A 170 -17.08 -10.82 11.84
N ARG A 171 -17.54 -9.98 12.76
CA ARG A 171 -18.71 -9.11 12.53
C ARG A 171 -18.46 -8.13 11.37
N ALA A 172 -17.31 -7.49 11.35
CA ALA A 172 -16.92 -6.57 10.27
C ALA A 172 -16.81 -7.28 8.92
N TYR A 173 -16.24 -8.50 8.89
CA TYR A 173 -16.09 -9.32 7.69
C TYR A 173 -17.43 -9.55 6.99
N TRP A 174 -18.43 -10.03 7.72
CA TRP A 174 -19.74 -10.27 7.15
C TRP A 174 -20.46 -8.98 6.78
N ARG A 175 -20.52 -8.01 7.69
CA ARG A 175 -21.23 -6.75 7.48
C ARG A 175 -20.68 -5.95 6.29
N ILE A 176 -19.36 -5.74 6.23
CA ILE A 176 -18.73 -4.93 5.19
C ILE A 176 -18.56 -5.76 3.91
N GLY A 177 -18.25 -7.06 4.03
CA GLY A 177 -18.14 -7.97 2.92
C GLY A 177 -19.44 -8.13 2.15
N GLU A 178 -20.58 -8.29 2.83
CA GLU A 178 -21.91 -8.33 2.22
C GLU A 178 -22.27 -7.01 1.54
N LEU A 179 -21.99 -5.88 2.19
CA LEU A 179 -22.26 -4.55 1.62
C LEU A 179 -21.52 -4.33 0.30
N LEU A 180 -20.24 -4.71 0.24
CA LEU A 180 -19.38 -4.52 -0.93
C LEU A 180 -19.41 -5.71 -1.90
N GLY A 181 -20.08 -6.81 -1.55
CA GLY A 181 -20.10 -8.03 -2.34
C GLY A 181 -18.71 -8.62 -2.57
N THR A 182 -17.85 -8.56 -1.56
CA THR A 182 -16.45 -8.96 -1.66
C THR A 182 -15.93 -9.47 -0.34
N PHE A 183 -15.22 -10.60 -0.40
CA PHE A 183 -14.61 -11.24 0.75
C PHE A 183 -13.14 -11.60 0.43
N PRO A 184 -12.19 -11.35 1.34
CA PRO A 184 -10.83 -11.84 1.20
C PRO A 184 -10.81 -13.38 1.14
N SER A 185 -10.01 -13.95 0.23
CA SER A 185 -9.87 -15.41 0.08
C SER A 185 -8.96 -16.03 1.13
N ASP A 186 -7.98 -15.25 1.60
CA ASP A 186 -6.98 -15.71 2.54
C ASP A 186 -7.18 -15.06 3.92
N PRO A 187 -6.88 -15.77 5.02
CA PRO A 187 -6.94 -15.19 6.35
C PRO A 187 -6.01 -14.00 6.50
N ILE A 188 -6.50 -12.93 7.12
CA ILE A 188 -5.74 -11.71 7.36
C ILE A 188 -5.05 -11.81 8.72
N LEU A 189 -3.74 -11.54 8.75
CA LEU A 189 -3.00 -11.39 9.99
C LEU A 189 -3.31 -10.04 10.63
N VAL A 190 -3.67 -10.08 11.91
CA VAL A 190 -3.90 -8.93 12.76
C VAL A 190 -2.90 -8.98 13.91
N VAL A 191 -2.19 -7.90 14.17
CA VAL A 191 -1.21 -7.84 15.22
C VAL A 191 -1.59 -6.75 16.21
N LEU A 192 -1.75 -7.15 17.46
CA LEU A 192 -2.02 -6.25 18.57
C LEU A 192 -0.69 -5.84 19.20
N TYR A 193 -0.41 -4.55 19.19
CA TYR A 193 0.84 -3.98 19.69
C TYR A 193 0.60 -3.08 20.88
N THR A 194 1.58 -2.92 21.76
CA THR A 194 1.62 -1.75 22.63
C THR A 194 1.76 -0.48 21.78
N ARG A 195 1.41 0.68 22.32
CA ARG A 195 1.53 1.96 21.59
C ARG A 195 2.97 2.27 21.19
N GLU A 196 3.93 1.87 22.02
CA GLU A 196 5.35 2.05 21.71
C GLU A 196 5.80 1.15 20.57
N GLN A 197 5.49 -0.15 20.64
CA GLN A 197 5.77 -1.12 19.57
C GLN A 197 5.14 -0.68 18.23
N PHE A 198 3.88 -0.24 18.28
CA PHE A 198 3.17 0.23 17.08
C PHE A 198 3.93 1.38 16.40
N ARG A 199 4.35 2.39 17.15
CA ARG A 199 5.11 3.54 16.59
C ARG A 199 6.46 3.13 16.04
N ASP A 200 7.18 2.28 16.76
CA ASP A 200 8.52 1.82 16.37
C ASP A 200 8.50 0.99 15.09
N ILE A 201 7.45 0.18 14.90
CA ILE A 201 7.31 -0.73 13.76
C ILE A 201 6.71 -0.01 12.55
N THR A 202 5.60 0.72 12.73
CA THR A 202 4.86 1.33 11.62
C THR A 202 5.40 2.69 11.20
N ARG A 203 6.12 3.38 12.09
CA ARG A 203 6.48 4.81 11.97
C ARG A 203 5.27 5.73 11.79
N SER A 204 4.11 5.25 12.17
CA SER A 204 2.87 6.01 12.09
C SER A 204 2.90 7.19 13.07
N PRO A 205 2.20 8.29 12.75
CA PRO A 205 2.06 9.41 13.69
C PRO A 205 1.45 8.95 15.03
N ALA A 206 1.74 9.69 16.10
CA ALA A 206 1.28 9.34 17.45
C ALA A 206 -0.26 9.26 17.61
N TRP A 207 -1.00 9.86 16.68
CA TRP A 207 -2.45 9.85 16.63
C TRP A 207 -3.06 8.70 15.81
N ALA A 208 -2.24 7.93 15.07
CA ALA A 208 -2.73 6.81 14.27
C ALA A 208 -3.28 5.71 15.19
N ALA A 209 -4.50 5.31 14.92
CA ALA A 209 -5.22 4.28 15.67
C ALA A 209 -5.00 2.87 15.10
N GLY A 210 -4.50 2.76 13.86
CA GLY A 210 -4.21 1.51 13.21
C GLY A 210 -3.34 1.71 11.96
N ALA A 211 -3.01 0.62 11.27
CA ALA A 211 -2.35 0.63 9.97
C ALA A 211 -2.56 -0.70 9.24
N TYR A 212 -2.78 -0.62 7.93
CA TYR A 212 -2.86 -1.77 7.05
C TYR A 212 -1.85 -1.69 5.89
N ASP A 213 -0.98 -2.69 5.80
CA ASP A 213 -0.01 -2.83 4.69
C ASP A 213 0.00 -4.25 4.07
N GLY A 214 -1.00 -5.04 4.39
CA GLY A 214 -1.15 -6.47 4.16
C GLY A 214 -1.32 -7.23 5.49
N THR A 215 -0.99 -6.56 6.60
CA THR A 215 -1.25 -6.98 7.97
C THR A 215 -1.98 -5.85 8.66
N ILE A 216 -3.05 -6.13 9.38
CA ILE A 216 -3.72 -5.15 10.24
C ILE A 216 -2.88 -4.99 11.51
N ARG A 217 -2.45 -3.78 11.83
CA ARG A 217 -1.68 -3.46 13.04
C ARG A 217 -2.45 -2.49 13.90
N VAL A 218 -2.69 -2.84 15.14
CA VAL A 218 -3.49 -2.03 16.06
C VAL A 218 -2.77 -1.86 17.40
N PRO A 219 -2.61 -0.62 17.88
CA PRO A 219 -2.11 -0.39 19.23
C PRO A 219 -3.25 -0.64 20.26
N VAL A 220 -3.00 -1.54 21.21
CA VAL A 220 -4.04 -2.00 22.15
C VAL A 220 -4.15 -1.19 23.45
N HIS A 221 -3.32 -0.18 23.64
CA HIS A 221 -3.36 0.60 24.88
C HIS A 221 -4.72 1.27 25.09
N GLY A 222 -5.41 0.92 26.19
CA GLY A 222 -6.75 1.39 26.49
C GLY A 222 -7.89 0.66 25.76
N ALA A 223 -7.58 -0.30 24.87
CA ALA A 223 -8.59 -1.05 24.13
C ALA A 223 -9.42 -2.00 25.02
N LEU A 224 -8.84 -2.48 26.13
CA LEU A 224 -9.57 -3.27 27.13
C LEU A 224 -10.63 -2.43 27.84
N ASP A 225 -10.39 -1.13 28.00
CA ASP A 225 -11.30 -0.21 28.66
C ASP A 225 -12.39 0.32 27.73
N ASN A 226 -12.21 0.17 26.42
CA ASN A 226 -13.17 0.63 25.39
C ASN A 226 -13.29 -0.35 24.22
N PRO A 227 -14.07 -1.43 24.35
CA PRO A 227 -14.30 -2.39 23.27
C PRO A 227 -14.91 -1.78 22.00
N ALA A 228 -15.72 -0.73 22.14
CA ALA A 228 -16.33 -0.05 20.99
C ALA A 228 -15.28 0.68 20.14
N GLU A 229 -14.28 1.27 20.79
CA GLU A 229 -13.16 1.90 20.07
C GLU A 229 -12.28 0.87 19.35
N LEU A 230 -12.05 -0.28 19.98
CA LEU A 230 -11.34 -1.38 19.31
C LEU A 230 -12.11 -1.87 18.08
N GLU A 231 -13.42 -2.09 18.19
CA GLU A 231 -14.26 -2.51 17.05
C GLU A 231 -14.26 -1.46 15.95
N ARG A 232 -14.31 -0.17 16.31
CA ARG A 232 -14.22 0.94 15.37
C ARG A 232 -12.93 0.88 14.56
N VAL A 233 -11.79 0.79 15.23
CA VAL A 233 -10.46 0.73 14.58
C VAL A 233 -10.32 -0.52 13.72
N LEU A 234 -10.73 -1.68 14.24
CA LEU A 234 -10.66 -2.94 13.49
C LEU A 234 -11.54 -2.91 12.22
N SER A 235 -12.74 -2.33 12.30
CA SER A 235 -13.61 -2.14 11.13
C SER A 235 -12.98 -1.21 10.10
N HIS A 236 -12.33 -0.14 10.54
CA HIS A 236 -11.59 0.80 9.70
C HIS A 236 -10.47 0.10 8.93
N GLU A 237 -9.57 -0.59 9.63
CA GLU A 237 -8.43 -1.27 9.03
C GLU A 237 -8.85 -2.45 8.13
N PHE A 238 -9.90 -3.16 8.52
CA PHE A 238 -10.46 -4.22 7.67
C PHE A 238 -11.05 -3.64 6.36
N THR A 239 -11.65 -2.45 6.42
CA THR A 239 -12.14 -1.79 5.20
C THR A 239 -10.99 -1.48 4.23
N HIS A 240 -9.84 -1.05 4.73
CA HIS A 240 -8.65 -0.89 3.89
C HIS A 240 -8.19 -2.22 3.25
N ALA A 241 -8.29 -3.32 3.99
CA ALA A 241 -7.99 -4.65 3.45
C ALA A 241 -8.92 -5.03 2.31
N LEU A 242 -10.23 -4.78 2.45
CA LEU A 242 -11.21 -5.01 1.38
C LEU A 242 -10.99 -4.09 0.17
N ILE A 243 -10.77 -2.80 0.38
CA ILE A 243 -10.46 -1.87 -0.71
C ILE A 243 -9.24 -2.36 -1.48
N ARG A 244 -8.20 -2.80 -0.78
CA ARG A 244 -6.98 -3.33 -1.42
C ARG A 244 -7.22 -4.62 -2.21
N THR A 245 -8.14 -5.48 -1.75
CA THR A 245 -8.55 -6.67 -2.50
C THR A 245 -9.25 -6.30 -3.80
N LEU A 246 -10.08 -5.25 -3.79
CA LEU A 246 -10.81 -4.75 -4.96
C LEU A 246 -9.90 -3.95 -5.90
N ALA A 247 -9.03 -3.12 -5.33
CA ALA A 247 -8.17 -2.19 -6.04
C ALA A 247 -6.84 -2.02 -5.30
N ALA A 248 -5.82 -2.74 -5.72
CA ALA A 248 -4.47 -2.58 -5.15
C ALA A 248 -3.89 -1.17 -5.37
N ARG A 249 -4.47 -0.39 -6.29
CA ARG A 249 -4.02 0.95 -6.73
C ARG A 249 -5.18 1.78 -7.28
N GLY A 250 -4.88 3.05 -7.57
CA GLY A 250 -5.79 3.93 -8.33
C GLY A 250 -6.93 4.54 -7.51
N VAL A 251 -7.08 4.14 -6.24
CA VAL A 251 -8.13 4.68 -5.38
C VAL A 251 -7.68 6.02 -4.82
N PRO A 252 -8.43 7.12 -5.05
CA PRO A 252 -8.15 8.41 -4.43
C PRO A 252 -8.16 8.30 -2.91
N ALA A 253 -7.27 9.04 -2.22
CA ALA A 253 -7.15 8.95 -0.77
C ALA A 253 -8.45 9.29 -0.05
N TRP A 254 -9.23 10.28 -0.53
CA TRP A 254 -10.51 10.61 0.05
C TRP A 254 -11.52 9.45 -0.01
N LEU A 255 -11.48 8.64 -1.08
CA LEU A 255 -12.37 7.49 -1.22
C LEU A 255 -11.91 6.33 -0.33
N ASN A 256 -10.61 6.09 -0.25
CA ASN A 256 -10.02 5.07 0.60
C ASN A 256 -10.30 5.34 2.08
N GLU A 257 -9.91 6.50 2.59
CA GLU A 257 -10.10 6.91 3.99
C GLU A 257 -11.58 7.14 4.30
N GLY A 258 -12.31 7.70 3.32
CA GLY A 258 -13.73 7.97 3.46
C GLY A 258 -14.57 6.70 3.62
N LEU A 259 -14.31 5.67 2.84
CA LEU A 259 -14.97 4.37 3.00
C LEU A 259 -14.58 3.71 4.31
N ALA A 260 -13.30 3.73 4.69
CA ALA A 260 -12.85 3.17 5.96
C ALA A 260 -13.58 3.83 7.14
N SER A 261 -13.66 5.17 7.16
CA SER A 261 -14.36 5.91 8.21
C SER A 261 -15.90 5.78 8.13
N ALA A 262 -16.48 5.71 6.94
CA ALA A 262 -17.93 5.55 6.79
C ALA A 262 -18.44 4.17 7.24
N LEU A 263 -17.58 3.15 7.19
CA LEU A 263 -17.90 1.76 7.53
C LEU A 263 -17.43 1.34 8.93
N GLU A 264 -16.94 2.27 9.73
CA GLU A 264 -16.66 2.05 11.16
C GLU A 264 -17.90 1.61 11.93
N THR A 265 -17.69 0.92 13.06
CA THR A 265 -18.77 0.54 13.99
C THR A 265 -18.32 0.81 15.43
N PRO A 266 -19.06 1.60 16.20
CA PRO A 266 -20.24 2.35 15.78
C PRO A 266 -19.93 3.38 14.68
N ALA A 267 -20.90 3.63 13.82
CA ALA A 267 -20.74 4.64 12.80
C ALA A 267 -20.53 6.02 13.43
N PRO A 268 -19.58 6.82 12.96
CA PRO A 268 -19.40 8.17 13.47
C PRO A 268 -20.68 9.00 13.32
N ASP A 269 -21.01 9.79 14.32
CA ASP A 269 -22.21 10.63 14.29
C ASP A 269 -22.08 11.69 13.18
N SER A 270 -23.11 11.83 12.36
CA SER A 270 -23.14 12.83 11.28
C SER A 270 -23.03 14.27 11.78
N THR A 271 -23.36 14.51 13.07
CA THR A 271 -23.19 15.80 13.75
C THR A 271 -21.73 16.11 14.10
N GLU A 272 -20.92 15.11 14.43
CA GLU A 272 -19.47 15.29 14.61
C GLU A 272 -18.79 15.70 13.30
N LEU A 273 -19.26 15.17 12.16
CA LEU A 273 -18.78 15.52 10.84
C LEU A 273 -19.12 16.99 10.47
N ALA A 274 -20.24 17.52 10.95
CA ALA A 274 -20.67 18.90 10.72
C ALA A 274 -20.06 19.91 11.71
N GLY A 275 -19.61 19.45 12.90
CA GLY A 275 -19.21 20.30 14.03
C GLY A 275 -17.79 20.89 13.97
N THR A 276 -16.99 20.59 12.96
CA THR A 276 -15.60 21.06 12.85
C THR A 276 -15.43 22.53 12.43
N GLY A 277 -16.50 23.33 12.48
CA GLY A 277 -16.46 24.82 12.47
C GLY A 277 -15.67 25.48 11.33
N GLY A 278 -15.66 24.92 10.15
CA GLY A 278 -15.01 25.46 8.94
C GLY A 278 -15.48 24.72 7.70
N GLY A 279 -15.48 25.35 6.53
CA GLY A 279 -15.95 24.76 5.29
C GLY A 279 -15.29 23.40 4.98
N ALA A 280 -16.03 22.54 4.27
CA ALA A 280 -15.56 21.25 3.84
C ALA A 280 -14.33 21.37 2.92
N VAL A 281 -13.42 20.42 2.98
CA VAL A 281 -12.24 20.39 2.11
C VAL A 281 -12.64 19.83 0.74
N PRO A 282 -12.38 20.51 -0.38
CA PRO A 282 -12.69 19.98 -1.71
C PRO A 282 -12.06 18.60 -1.93
N LEU A 283 -12.85 17.62 -2.40
CA LEU A 283 -12.37 16.25 -2.60
C LEU A 283 -11.18 16.16 -3.58
N GLY A 284 -11.13 17.05 -4.58
CA GLY A 284 -9.99 17.16 -5.49
C GLY A 284 -8.68 17.49 -4.79
N ALA A 285 -8.74 18.17 -3.63
CA ALA A 285 -7.57 18.42 -2.79
C ALA A 285 -7.16 17.19 -1.96
N LEU A 286 -8.00 16.17 -1.84
CA LEU A 286 -7.81 14.98 -1.02
C LEU A 286 -7.45 13.73 -1.85
N VAL A 287 -7.04 13.89 -3.10
CA VAL A 287 -6.72 12.76 -4.00
C VAL A 287 -5.40 12.09 -3.60
N SER A 288 -4.37 12.88 -3.26
CA SER A 288 -2.99 12.40 -3.07
C SER A 288 -2.66 11.97 -1.63
N GLY A 289 -3.60 12.07 -0.70
CA GLY A 289 -3.39 11.73 0.72
C GLY A 289 -3.44 12.92 1.67
N PHE A 290 -3.45 12.62 2.96
CA PHE A 290 -3.71 13.58 4.03
C PHE A 290 -2.45 14.03 4.77
N GLY A 291 -1.26 13.49 4.41
CA GLY A 291 -0.01 13.75 5.11
C GLY A 291 0.46 15.22 5.12
N ARG A 292 -0.11 16.08 4.27
CA ARG A 292 0.17 17.52 4.24
C ARG A 292 -0.69 18.34 5.21
N PHE A 293 -1.75 17.72 5.75
CA PHE A 293 -2.65 18.35 6.70
C PHE A 293 -2.22 18.05 8.13
N SER A 294 -2.48 18.96 9.04
CA SER A 294 -2.18 18.78 10.46
C SER A 294 -3.34 19.21 11.33
N GLY A 295 -3.45 18.66 12.53
CA GLY A 295 -4.44 19.06 13.53
C GLY A 295 -5.86 19.12 12.95
N LEU A 296 -6.49 20.28 13.06
CA LEU A 296 -7.90 20.50 12.67
C LEU A 296 -8.15 20.30 11.16
N GLU A 297 -7.16 20.60 10.31
CA GLU A 297 -7.30 20.40 8.87
C GLU A 297 -7.36 18.90 8.52
N ALA A 298 -6.55 18.07 9.16
CA ALA A 298 -6.60 16.63 8.98
C ALA A 298 -7.96 16.06 9.43
N GLN A 299 -8.46 16.48 10.59
CA GLN A 299 -9.80 16.08 11.06
C GLN A 299 -10.89 16.44 10.05
N ARG A 300 -10.84 17.64 9.49
CA ARG A 300 -11.78 18.07 8.43
C ARG A 300 -11.65 17.23 7.16
N ALA A 301 -10.44 16.90 6.76
CA ALA A 301 -10.20 16.05 5.59
C ALA A 301 -10.82 14.66 5.77
N TYR A 302 -10.63 14.02 6.93
CA TYR A 302 -11.27 12.75 7.28
C TYR A 302 -12.80 12.87 7.33
N ALA A 303 -13.33 13.87 8.03
CA ALA A 303 -14.77 14.11 8.15
C ALA A 303 -15.42 14.33 6.78
N THR A 304 -14.81 15.16 5.92
CA THR A 304 -15.29 15.41 4.55
C THR A 304 -15.30 14.12 3.72
N SER A 305 -14.23 13.32 3.82
CA SER A 305 -14.09 12.06 3.09
C SER A 305 -15.14 11.04 3.55
N ALA A 306 -15.35 10.92 4.86
CA ALA A 306 -16.36 10.03 5.43
C ALA A 306 -17.78 10.41 5.00
N LEU A 307 -18.11 11.72 5.02
CA LEU A 307 -19.41 12.22 4.54
C LEU A 307 -19.61 11.92 3.06
N ALA A 308 -18.59 12.17 2.24
CA ALA A 308 -18.64 11.89 0.80
C ALA A 308 -18.85 10.40 0.52
N ALA A 309 -18.07 9.53 1.17
CA ALA A 309 -18.19 8.10 1.00
C ALA A 309 -19.54 7.55 1.48
N ARG A 310 -20.08 8.06 2.59
CA ARG A 310 -21.41 7.69 3.07
C ARG A 310 -22.48 8.08 2.07
N ARG A 311 -22.47 9.32 1.56
CA ARG A 311 -23.42 9.75 0.52
C ARG A 311 -23.29 8.94 -0.76
N LEU A 312 -22.06 8.56 -1.12
CA LEU A 312 -21.83 7.70 -2.28
C LEU A 312 -22.47 6.30 -2.08
N LEU A 313 -22.28 5.70 -0.90
CA LEU A 313 -22.91 4.43 -0.53
C LEU A 313 -24.44 4.52 -0.50
N ASP A 314 -25.00 5.61 0.05
CA ASP A 314 -26.44 5.82 0.15
C ASP A 314 -27.08 6.02 -1.23
N GLN A 315 -26.40 6.69 -2.16
CA GLN A 315 -26.92 6.98 -3.50
C GLN A 315 -26.76 5.85 -4.49
N ALA A 316 -25.60 5.18 -4.48
CA ALA A 316 -25.24 4.19 -5.49
C ALA A 316 -25.27 2.75 -4.97
N GLY A 317 -25.24 2.56 -3.65
CA GLY A 317 -25.14 1.27 -3.02
C GLY A 317 -23.72 0.70 -3.03
N GLY A 318 -23.44 -0.23 -2.10
CA GLY A 318 -22.11 -0.80 -1.92
C GLY A 318 -21.60 -1.56 -3.15
N PHE A 319 -22.48 -2.23 -3.88
CA PHE A 319 -22.10 -2.99 -5.08
C PHE A 319 -21.57 -2.09 -6.21
N ALA A 320 -22.19 -0.92 -6.45
CA ALA A 320 -21.70 0.04 -7.44
C ALA A 320 -20.34 0.63 -7.03
N VAL A 321 -20.17 0.92 -5.73
CA VAL A 321 -18.91 1.39 -5.17
C VAL A 321 -17.81 0.32 -5.31
N ALA A 322 -18.11 -0.94 -5.03
CA ALA A 322 -17.16 -2.04 -5.22
C ALA A 322 -16.74 -2.20 -6.69
N ASN A 323 -17.68 -2.03 -7.63
CA ASN A 323 -17.35 -2.07 -9.06
C ASN A 323 -16.52 -0.86 -9.48
N LEU A 324 -16.79 0.34 -8.95
CA LEU A 324 -15.92 1.51 -9.14
C LEU A 324 -14.48 1.20 -8.68
N LEU A 325 -14.33 0.62 -7.48
CA LEU A 325 -13.01 0.24 -6.99
C LEU A 325 -12.32 -0.78 -7.92
N ARG A 326 -13.03 -1.79 -8.44
CA ARG A 326 -12.48 -2.77 -9.38
C ARG A 326 -11.98 -2.11 -10.67
N ASP A 327 -12.78 -1.20 -11.24
CA ASP A 327 -12.39 -0.46 -12.46
C ASP A 327 -11.11 0.36 -12.22
N LEU A 328 -11.03 1.05 -11.07
CA LEU A 328 -9.82 1.77 -10.66
C LEU A 328 -8.62 0.81 -10.49
N GLY A 329 -8.84 -0.34 -9.89
CA GLY A 329 -7.82 -1.39 -9.74
C GLY A 329 -7.29 -1.90 -11.09
N HIS A 330 -8.14 -1.96 -12.10
CA HIS A 330 -7.77 -2.26 -13.50
C HIS A 330 -7.11 -1.08 -14.22
N GLY A 331 -7.05 0.09 -13.58
CA GLY A 331 -6.39 1.30 -14.08
C GLY A 331 -7.26 2.13 -15.02
N GLU A 332 -8.58 2.05 -14.88
CA GLU A 332 -9.48 2.99 -15.54
C GLU A 332 -9.29 4.40 -14.97
N ASP A 333 -9.57 5.40 -15.80
CA ASP A 333 -9.59 6.80 -15.39
C ASP A 333 -10.69 7.01 -14.35
N PHE A 334 -10.37 7.79 -13.29
CA PHE A 334 -11.30 7.98 -12.18
C PHE A 334 -12.64 8.60 -12.61
N ASP A 335 -12.61 9.67 -13.42
CA ASP A 335 -13.83 10.36 -13.81
C ASP A 335 -14.68 9.49 -14.75
N ALA A 336 -14.04 8.73 -15.63
CA ALA A 336 -14.71 7.79 -16.52
C ALA A 336 -15.36 6.63 -15.75
N ALA A 337 -14.62 5.98 -14.83
CA ALA A 337 -15.12 4.90 -13.99
C ALA A 337 -16.25 5.38 -13.08
N PHE A 338 -16.09 6.59 -12.49
CA PHE A 338 -17.09 7.18 -11.61
C PHE A 338 -18.40 7.44 -12.38
N LEU A 339 -18.33 8.10 -13.54
CA LEU A 339 -19.49 8.34 -14.40
C LEU A 339 -20.18 7.03 -14.80
N HIS A 340 -19.39 6.03 -15.18
CA HIS A 340 -19.92 4.73 -15.61
C HIS A 340 -20.64 3.97 -14.48
N ARG A 341 -20.06 3.95 -13.26
CA ARG A 341 -20.60 3.15 -12.14
C ARG A 341 -21.64 3.89 -11.31
N ILE A 342 -21.48 5.19 -11.15
CA ILE A 342 -22.34 6.01 -10.30
C ILE A 342 -23.47 6.71 -11.10
N GLN A 343 -23.37 6.68 -12.44
CA GLN A 343 -24.34 7.31 -13.37
C GLN A 343 -24.47 8.82 -13.14
N ARG A 344 -23.41 9.45 -12.66
CA ARG A 344 -23.32 10.87 -12.37
C ARG A 344 -21.86 11.33 -12.52
N SER A 345 -21.63 12.57 -12.98
CA SER A 345 -20.26 13.10 -13.02
C SER A 345 -19.71 13.31 -11.60
N PHE A 346 -18.39 13.14 -11.42
CA PHE A 346 -17.76 13.41 -10.13
C PHE A 346 -17.91 14.88 -9.71
N ALA A 347 -17.88 15.82 -10.66
CA ALA A 347 -18.09 17.23 -10.41
C ALA A 347 -19.50 17.51 -9.84
N ASP A 348 -20.56 16.93 -10.44
CA ASP A 348 -21.93 17.06 -9.93
C ASP A 348 -22.11 16.40 -8.56
N PHE A 349 -21.48 15.24 -8.36
CA PHE A 349 -21.47 14.57 -7.06
C PHE A 349 -20.83 15.47 -6.02
N GLN A 350 -19.63 16.00 -6.28
CA GLN A 350 -18.92 16.88 -5.34
C GLN A 350 -19.75 18.12 -4.99
N THR A 351 -20.38 18.76 -5.98
CA THR A 351 -21.26 19.93 -5.74
C THR A 351 -22.46 19.59 -4.86
N SER A 352 -22.96 18.35 -4.89
CA SER A 352 -24.12 17.94 -4.07
C SER A 352 -23.77 17.60 -2.63
N ILE A 353 -22.50 17.47 -2.29
CA ILE A 353 -22.05 17.19 -0.91
C ILE A 353 -22.02 18.47 -0.08
N PHE A 354 -21.69 19.58 -0.73
CA PHE A 354 -21.46 20.89 -0.15
C PHE A 354 -22.52 21.86 -0.65
#